data_0127410cae45b809384f2c6fd5a41569
#
_entry.id   0127410cae45b809384f2c6fd5a41569
#
_cell.length_a   1.000
_cell.length_b   1.000
_cell.length_c   1.000
_cell.angle_alpha   90.00
_cell.angle_beta   90.00
_cell.angle_gamma   90.00
#
_symmetry.space_group_name_H-M   'P 1'
#
loop_
_entity.id
_entity.type
_entity.pdbx_description
1 polymer ?
#
loop_
_entity_poly.entity_id
_entity_poly.type
_entity_poly.pdbx_seq_one_letter_code
_entity_poly.pdbx_strand_id
1 'polypeptide(L)'
;MDSIIFSMVIVDAFIQSDILGKILVVALVGLGFIALYRYLVRHSIYKTTDEWHQKLELLYKQKKYPCSMLYERMSNGVCNVEIYKAVMFELIKCLEKRGVTKDQLCRWNGESPMPALNSQELSKIKVIAENELGKQLYLLEADLNVIGTISVLAPSIGLFGTVWGVLLSFMSMADGSGAAIITNVAPGIGGALLTTVAGLVVSIPATFGYNKLCARMRQYTAQAENFVDKLVADIYLYYSPNENAVQNIQLAVVQQQPQYTSQEKYEVGGKYNA
;
A
#
# COMPACT_ATOMS: atom_id res chain seq x y z
N MET A 1 -18.31 -35.39 -10.99
CA MET A 1 -17.91 -36.54 -10.15
C MET A 1 -16.60 -36.27 -9.44
N ASP A 2 -15.61 -35.66 -10.11
CA ASP A 2 -14.26 -35.38 -9.57
C ASP A 2 -14.21 -34.38 -8.40
N SER A 3 -15.08 -33.37 -8.37
CA SER A 3 -15.13 -32.40 -7.27
C SER A 3 -15.65 -32.96 -5.94
N ILE A 4 -16.55 -33.97 -6.00
CA ILE A 4 -17.07 -34.63 -4.81
C ILE A 4 -16.00 -35.59 -4.24
N ILE A 5 -15.31 -36.31 -5.11
CA ILE A 5 -14.21 -37.21 -4.70
C ILE A 5 -13.09 -36.39 -4.06
N PHE A 6 -12.73 -35.23 -4.66
CA PHE A 6 -11.70 -34.32 -4.12
C PHE A 6 -12.08 -33.78 -2.74
N SER A 7 -13.35 -33.38 -2.53
CA SER A 7 -13.80 -32.91 -1.22
C SER A 7 -13.79 -34.01 -0.15
N MET A 8 -14.16 -35.22 -0.51
CA MET A 8 -14.12 -36.39 0.41
C MET A 8 -12.67 -36.69 0.84
N VAL A 9 -11.72 -36.70 -0.11
CA VAL A 9 -10.29 -36.95 0.22
C VAL A 9 -9.73 -35.90 1.18
N ILE A 10 -10.08 -34.63 1.02
CA ILE A 10 -9.63 -33.57 1.94
C ILE A 10 -10.23 -33.76 3.33
N VAL A 11 -11.51 -34.05 3.41
CA VAL A 11 -12.20 -34.27 4.68
C VAL A 11 -11.64 -35.48 5.40
N ASP A 12 -11.45 -36.59 4.69
CA ASP A 12 -10.88 -37.81 5.25
C ASP A 12 -9.45 -37.62 5.75
N ALA A 13 -8.60 -36.90 4.98
CA ALA A 13 -7.24 -36.56 5.38
C ALA A 13 -7.25 -35.65 6.64
N PHE A 14 -8.20 -34.71 6.74
CA PHE A 14 -8.34 -33.83 7.90
C PHE A 14 -8.80 -34.63 9.15
N ILE A 15 -9.75 -35.54 9.01
CA ILE A 15 -10.25 -36.38 10.13
C ILE A 15 -9.13 -37.27 10.67
N GLN A 16 -8.32 -37.84 9.77
CA GLN A 16 -7.23 -38.77 10.10
C GLN A 16 -5.94 -38.05 10.57
N SER A 17 -5.88 -36.74 10.37
CA SER A 17 -4.76 -35.92 10.86
C SER A 17 -4.70 -35.94 12.39
N ASP A 18 -3.48 -35.77 12.94
CA ASP A 18 -3.26 -35.62 14.38
C ASP A 18 -3.84 -34.26 14.90
N ILE A 19 -3.86 -34.09 16.21
CA ILE A 19 -4.42 -32.90 16.87
C ILE A 19 -3.66 -31.63 16.40
N LEU A 20 -2.32 -31.68 16.30
CA LEU A 20 -1.52 -30.56 15.87
C LEU A 20 -1.80 -30.20 14.41
N GLY A 21 -1.88 -31.20 13.52
CA GLY A 21 -2.23 -30.98 12.11
C GLY A 21 -3.58 -30.29 11.94
N LYS A 22 -4.60 -30.70 12.71
CA LYS A 22 -5.92 -30.04 12.74
C LYS A 22 -5.83 -28.58 13.17
N ILE A 23 -5.09 -28.29 14.24
CA ILE A 23 -4.89 -26.93 14.73
C ILE A 23 -4.19 -26.07 13.66
N LEU A 24 -3.15 -26.60 13.00
CA LEU A 24 -2.42 -25.90 11.95
C LEU A 24 -3.31 -25.57 10.73
N VAL A 25 -4.14 -26.52 10.27
CA VAL A 25 -5.07 -26.29 9.17
C VAL A 25 -6.09 -25.20 9.53
N VAL A 26 -6.68 -25.26 10.72
CA VAL A 26 -7.63 -24.24 11.18
C VAL A 26 -6.96 -22.86 11.29
N ALA A 27 -5.73 -22.80 11.82
CA ALA A 27 -4.95 -21.57 11.90
C ALA A 27 -4.65 -21.00 10.50
N LEU A 28 -4.26 -21.84 9.53
CA LEU A 28 -4.02 -21.44 8.16
C LEU A 28 -5.28 -20.86 7.48
N VAL A 29 -6.42 -21.52 7.66
CA VAL A 29 -7.71 -21.01 7.16
C VAL A 29 -8.03 -19.65 7.77
N GLY A 30 -7.83 -19.48 9.09
CA GLY A 30 -8.00 -18.21 9.78
C GLY A 30 -7.09 -17.10 9.22
N LEU A 31 -5.80 -17.42 8.99
CA LEU A 31 -4.84 -16.49 8.35
C LEU A 31 -5.28 -16.13 6.93
N GLY A 32 -5.81 -17.08 6.17
CA GLY A 32 -6.36 -16.84 4.83
C GLY A 32 -7.51 -15.84 4.84
N PHE A 33 -8.45 -15.97 5.77
CA PHE A 33 -9.55 -15.02 5.94
C PHE A 33 -9.06 -13.63 6.35
N ILE A 34 -8.08 -13.55 7.25
CA ILE A 34 -7.46 -12.27 7.64
C ILE A 34 -6.80 -11.61 6.44
N ALA A 35 -6.02 -12.34 5.65
CA ALA A 35 -5.36 -11.83 4.45
C ALA A 35 -6.37 -11.32 3.42
N LEU A 36 -7.43 -12.09 3.15
CA LEU A 36 -8.50 -11.72 2.24
C LEU A 36 -9.24 -10.46 2.70
N TYR A 37 -9.63 -10.40 3.96
CA TYR A 37 -10.31 -9.24 4.55
C TYR A 37 -9.44 -7.97 4.41
N ARG A 38 -8.16 -8.05 4.80
CA ARG A 38 -7.21 -6.94 4.69
C ARG A 38 -7.02 -6.50 3.23
N TYR A 39 -6.91 -7.46 2.31
CA TYR A 39 -6.81 -7.17 0.88
C TYR A 39 -8.03 -6.42 0.35
N LEU A 40 -9.25 -6.87 0.66
CA LEU A 40 -10.49 -6.24 0.19
C LEU A 40 -10.64 -4.82 0.74
N VAL A 41 -10.38 -4.61 2.04
CA VAL A 41 -10.42 -3.29 2.66
C VAL A 41 -9.42 -2.34 1.99
N ARG A 42 -8.18 -2.78 1.79
CA ARG A 42 -7.15 -1.95 1.16
C ARG A 42 -7.42 -1.68 -0.30
N HIS A 43 -7.89 -2.66 -1.04
CA HIS A 43 -8.27 -2.46 -2.44
C HIS A 43 -9.35 -1.37 -2.59
N SER A 44 -10.35 -1.35 -1.69
CA SER A 44 -11.38 -0.31 -1.67
C SER A 44 -10.81 1.08 -1.34
N ILE A 45 -9.91 1.17 -0.34
CA ILE A 45 -9.26 2.44 0.04
C ILE A 45 -8.45 3.00 -1.12
N TYR A 46 -7.63 2.18 -1.78
CA TYR A 46 -6.82 2.64 -2.92
C TYR A 46 -7.70 3.12 -4.08
N LYS A 47 -8.81 2.46 -4.36
CA LYS A 47 -9.75 2.91 -5.39
C LYS A 47 -10.31 4.30 -5.08
N THR A 48 -10.80 4.52 -3.87
CA THR A 48 -11.32 5.82 -3.43
C THR A 48 -10.23 6.90 -3.47
N THR A 49 -9.00 6.54 -3.09
CA THR A 49 -7.86 7.45 -3.10
C THR A 49 -7.48 7.88 -4.51
N ASP A 50 -7.46 6.96 -5.49
CA ASP A 50 -7.19 7.27 -6.90
C ASP A 50 -8.25 8.24 -7.48
N GLU A 51 -9.54 8.01 -7.18
CA GLU A 51 -10.64 8.88 -7.62
C GLU A 51 -10.48 10.31 -7.07
N TRP A 52 -10.12 10.44 -5.79
CA TRP A 52 -9.90 11.74 -5.15
C TRP A 52 -8.61 12.42 -5.61
N HIS A 53 -7.56 11.65 -5.90
CA HIS A 53 -6.33 12.20 -6.47
C HIS A 53 -6.59 12.86 -7.83
N GLN A 54 -7.28 12.16 -8.73
CA GLN A 54 -7.67 12.71 -10.04
C GLN A 54 -8.55 13.96 -9.89
N LYS A 55 -9.54 13.92 -8.99
CA LYS A 55 -10.39 15.06 -8.72
C LYS A 55 -9.61 16.26 -8.18
N LEU A 56 -8.70 16.03 -7.24
CA LEU A 56 -7.85 17.08 -6.68
C LEU A 56 -6.94 17.69 -7.74
N GLU A 57 -6.34 16.87 -8.59
CA GLU A 57 -5.50 17.33 -9.69
C GLU A 57 -6.27 18.18 -10.71
N LEU A 58 -7.49 17.76 -11.06
CA LEU A 58 -8.36 18.53 -11.94
C LEU A 58 -8.75 19.89 -11.31
N LEU A 59 -9.14 19.90 -10.04
CA LEU A 59 -9.42 21.13 -9.30
C LEU A 59 -8.21 22.05 -9.24
N TYR A 60 -7.02 21.46 -9.01
CA TYR A 60 -5.77 22.20 -8.97
C TYR A 60 -5.39 22.80 -10.34
N LYS A 61 -5.67 22.10 -11.44
CA LYS A 61 -5.47 22.64 -12.79
C LYS A 61 -6.48 23.75 -13.15
N GLN A 62 -7.73 23.63 -12.70
CA GLN A 62 -8.77 24.61 -12.96
C GLN A 62 -8.57 25.90 -12.15
N LYS A 63 -8.11 25.77 -10.91
CA LYS A 63 -7.92 26.88 -9.98
C LYS A 63 -6.43 27.27 -9.99
N LYS A 64 -6.13 28.42 -10.54
CA LYS A 64 -4.79 28.95 -10.77
C LYS A 64 -3.95 29.12 -9.49
N TYR A 65 -4.57 29.24 -8.33
CA TYR A 65 -3.89 29.56 -7.07
C TYR A 65 -4.09 28.49 -6.00
N PRO A 66 -3.04 28.14 -5.21
CA PRO A 66 -3.12 27.07 -4.20
C PRO A 66 -4.24 27.24 -3.19
N CYS A 67 -4.51 28.46 -2.72
CA CYS A 67 -5.52 28.73 -1.70
C CYS A 67 -6.97 28.70 -2.20
N SER A 68 -7.20 28.75 -3.50
CA SER A 68 -8.55 28.83 -4.07
C SER A 68 -9.42 27.57 -3.86
N MET A 69 -8.80 26.46 -3.47
CA MET A 69 -9.49 25.19 -3.19
C MET A 69 -9.92 25.02 -1.72
N LEU A 70 -9.62 25.98 -0.84
CA LEU A 70 -9.91 25.88 0.61
C LEU A 70 -11.41 25.74 0.94
N TYR A 71 -12.28 26.22 0.07
CA TYR A 71 -13.74 26.11 0.25
C TYR A 71 -14.35 24.86 -0.39
N GLU A 72 -13.56 24.09 -1.13
CA GLU A 72 -14.09 22.87 -1.73
C GLU A 72 -14.32 21.80 -0.66
N ARG A 73 -15.44 21.09 -0.79
CA ARG A 73 -15.76 19.98 0.09
C ARG A 73 -14.88 18.79 -0.22
N MET A 74 -13.81 18.61 0.55
CA MET A 74 -12.83 17.54 0.36
C MET A 74 -13.13 16.38 1.33
N SER A 75 -12.91 15.14 0.87
CA SER A 75 -13.03 13.96 1.71
C SER A 75 -11.88 13.89 2.72
N ASN A 76 -12.18 13.55 3.95
CA ASN A 76 -11.17 13.29 4.97
C ASN A 76 -10.56 11.88 4.75
N GLY A 77 -9.31 11.71 5.19
CA GLY A 77 -8.62 10.42 5.14
C GLY A 77 -8.00 10.07 3.79
N VAL A 78 -7.99 10.99 2.83
CA VAL A 78 -7.25 10.86 1.57
C VAL A 78 -5.93 11.62 1.70
N CYS A 79 -4.80 10.94 1.47
CA CYS A 79 -3.45 11.44 1.73
C CYS A 79 -3.19 12.82 1.12
N ASN A 80 -3.41 13.01 -0.17
CA ASN A 80 -3.15 14.30 -0.83
C ASN A 80 -4.04 15.43 -0.31
N VAL A 81 -5.25 15.11 0.13
CA VAL A 81 -6.17 16.08 0.75
C VAL A 81 -5.68 16.48 2.14
N GLU A 82 -5.20 15.51 2.93
CA GLU A 82 -4.67 15.81 4.27
C GLU A 82 -3.36 16.61 4.19
N ILE A 83 -2.47 16.28 3.23
CA ILE A 83 -1.26 17.07 2.96
C ILE A 83 -1.63 18.50 2.56
N TYR A 84 -2.56 18.66 1.62
CA TYR A 84 -3.03 19.98 1.20
C TYR A 84 -3.57 20.79 2.37
N LYS A 85 -4.42 20.19 3.22
CA LYS A 85 -4.97 20.86 4.40
C LYS A 85 -3.90 21.29 5.39
N ALA A 86 -2.92 20.42 5.68
CA ALA A 86 -1.83 20.72 6.61
C ALA A 86 -0.96 21.89 6.10
N VAL A 87 -0.62 21.88 4.83
CA VAL A 87 0.14 22.94 4.17
C VAL A 87 -0.62 24.25 4.16
N MET A 88 -1.91 24.23 3.76
CA MET A 88 -2.74 25.43 3.71
C MET A 88 -2.99 26.00 5.11
N PHE A 89 -3.16 25.18 6.13
CA PHE A 89 -3.30 25.63 7.50
C PHE A 89 -2.09 26.45 7.97
N GLU A 90 -0.87 25.99 7.71
CA GLU A 90 0.34 26.73 8.07
C GLU A 90 0.52 27.97 7.23
N LEU A 91 0.24 27.90 5.92
CA LEU A 91 0.28 29.06 5.03
C LEU A 91 -0.65 30.18 5.52
N ILE A 92 -1.90 29.84 5.83
CA ILE A 92 -2.89 30.79 6.38
C ILE A 92 -2.36 31.41 7.66
N LYS A 93 -1.86 30.61 8.60
CA LYS A 93 -1.33 31.06 9.88
C LYS A 93 -0.15 32.05 9.72
N CYS A 94 0.69 31.85 8.71
CA CYS A 94 1.77 32.77 8.40
C CYS A 94 1.28 34.10 7.81
N LEU A 95 0.24 34.05 6.96
CA LEU A 95 -0.34 35.24 6.33
C LEU A 95 -1.27 36.03 7.26
N GLU A 96 -1.99 35.36 8.17
CA GLU A 96 -2.80 36.03 9.20
C GLU A 96 -1.95 36.92 10.13
N LYS A 97 -0.72 36.52 10.45
CA LYS A 97 0.24 37.35 11.20
C LYS A 97 0.58 38.67 10.49
N ARG A 98 0.34 38.72 9.17
CA ARG A 98 0.56 39.91 8.32
C ARG A 98 -0.74 40.65 7.99
N GLY A 99 -1.84 40.29 8.67
CA GLY A 99 -3.15 40.96 8.51
C GLY A 99 -3.97 40.48 7.31
N VAL A 100 -3.56 39.39 6.62
CA VAL A 100 -4.36 38.80 5.54
C VAL A 100 -5.39 37.84 6.14
N THR A 101 -6.66 38.07 5.88
CA THR A 101 -7.72 37.16 6.33
C THR A 101 -7.86 35.95 5.40
N LYS A 102 -8.33 34.82 5.94
CA LYS A 102 -8.60 33.60 5.16
C LYS A 102 -9.51 33.88 3.94
N ASP A 103 -10.54 34.72 4.11
CA ASP A 103 -11.47 35.06 3.03
C ASP A 103 -10.81 35.89 1.92
N GLN A 104 -9.90 36.80 2.25
CA GLN A 104 -9.11 37.54 1.26
C GLN A 104 -8.20 36.58 0.47
N LEU A 105 -7.57 35.64 1.17
CA LEU A 105 -6.67 34.66 0.55
C LEU A 105 -7.40 33.76 -0.45
N CYS A 106 -8.61 33.29 -0.09
CA CYS A 106 -9.39 32.41 -0.95
C CYS A 106 -10.00 33.10 -2.17
N ARG A 107 -10.27 34.41 -2.07
CA ARG A 107 -10.79 35.25 -3.17
C ARG A 107 -9.69 35.89 -4.02
N TRP A 108 -8.44 35.69 -3.63
CA TRP A 108 -7.33 36.28 -4.35
C TRP A 108 -7.25 35.77 -5.79
N ASN A 109 -7.19 36.69 -6.73
CA ASN A 109 -7.16 36.45 -8.18
C ASN A 109 -5.82 36.81 -8.84
N GLY A 110 -4.77 37.12 -8.04
CA GLY A 110 -3.45 37.48 -8.53
C GLY A 110 -3.24 38.94 -8.91
N GLU A 111 -4.28 39.79 -8.84
CA GLU A 111 -4.20 41.21 -9.23
C GLU A 111 -3.59 42.09 -8.12
N SER A 112 -3.74 41.70 -6.88
CA SER A 112 -3.19 42.44 -5.74
C SER A 112 -1.92 41.74 -5.21
N PRO A 113 -0.88 42.51 -4.81
CA PRO A 113 0.32 41.90 -4.23
C PRO A 113 -0.01 41.26 -2.90
N MET A 114 0.39 40.00 -2.74
CA MET A 114 0.31 39.30 -1.45
C MET A 114 1.58 39.56 -0.62
N PRO A 115 1.47 39.61 0.72
CA PRO A 115 2.65 39.74 1.57
C PRO A 115 3.59 38.56 1.35
N ALA A 116 4.83 38.87 1.02
CA ALA A 116 5.87 37.85 0.84
C ALA A 116 6.17 37.13 2.16
N LEU A 117 6.35 35.81 2.09
CA LEU A 117 6.78 34.98 3.22
C LEU A 117 8.31 35.03 3.35
N ASN A 118 8.79 34.95 4.59
CA ASN A 118 10.23 34.83 4.85
C ASN A 118 10.73 33.43 4.42
N SER A 119 12.00 33.33 4.05
CA SER A 119 12.65 32.05 3.68
C SER A 119 12.52 30.98 4.76
N GLN A 120 12.51 31.36 6.05
CA GLN A 120 12.27 30.43 7.16
C GLN A 120 10.84 29.90 7.19
N GLU A 121 9.84 30.73 6.87
CA GLU A 121 8.43 30.32 6.82
C GLU A 121 8.15 29.39 5.64
N LEU A 122 8.74 29.70 4.48
CA LEU A 122 8.68 28.85 3.28
C LEU A 122 9.33 27.50 3.54
N SER A 123 10.53 27.47 4.16
CA SER A 123 11.19 26.23 4.54
C SER A 123 10.36 25.43 5.55
N LYS A 124 9.71 26.09 6.50
CA LYS A 124 8.80 25.44 7.45
C LYS A 124 7.60 24.80 6.76
N ILE A 125 6.97 25.47 5.80
CA ILE A 125 5.84 24.93 5.02
C ILE A 125 6.28 23.68 4.25
N LYS A 126 7.47 23.70 3.63
CA LYS A 126 8.05 22.54 2.95
C LYS A 126 8.23 21.35 3.91
N VAL A 127 8.83 21.56 5.07
CA VAL A 127 9.04 20.52 6.08
C VAL A 127 7.69 19.94 6.57
N ILE A 128 6.66 20.77 6.73
CA ILE A 128 5.32 20.31 7.10
C ILE A 128 4.72 19.44 6.01
N ALA A 129 4.87 19.81 4.73
CA ALA A 129 4.39 19.02 3.60
C ALA A 129 5.07 17.65 3.56
N GLU A 130 6.40 17.60 3.69
CA GLU A 130 7.20 16.37 3.70
C GLU A 130 6.87 15.47 4.91
N ASN A 131 6.70 16.05 6.09
CA ASN A 131 6.33 15.31 7.31
C ASN A 131 4.92 14.71 7.20
N GLU A 132 3.95 15.45 6.70
CA GLU A 132 2.59 14.93 6.53
C GLU A 132 2.55 13.86 5.44
N LEU A 133 3.31 14.03 4.34
CA LEU A 133 3.50 13.00 3.32
C LEU A 133 4.03 11.70 3.95
N GLY A 134 5.15 11.78 4.69
CA GLY A 134 5.74 10.61 5.35
C GLY A 134 4.76 9.90 6.30
N LYS A 135 4.02 10.67 7.10
CA LYS A 135 2.99 10.14 8.00
C LYS A 135 1.88 9.40 7.24
N GLN A 136 1.38 9.98 6.15
CA GLN A 136 0.31 9.39 5.35
C GLN A 136 0.79 8.11 4.65
N LEU A 137 2.02 8.11 4.11
CA LEU A 137 2.62 6.93 3.50
C LEU A 137 2.81 5.80 4.52
N TYR A 138 3.29 6.11 5.72
CA TYR A 138 3.41 5.14 6.81
C TYR A 138 2.08 4.47 7.17
N LEU A 139 0.99 5.24 7.24
CA LEU A 139 -0.36 4.71 7.50
C LEU A 139 -0.86 3.80 6.38
N LEU A 140 -0.46 4.08 5.13
CA LEU A 140 -0.80 3.22 3.99
C LEU A 140 0.00 1.93 3.96
N GLU A 141 1.24 1.94 4.43
CA GLU A 141 2.16 0.79 4.43
C GLU A 141 1.86 -0.22 5.53
N ALA A 142 1.39 0.24 6.69
CA ALA A 142 1.25 -0.57 7.90
C ALA A 142 0.43 -1.87 7.68
N ASP A 143 -0.64 -1.83 6.90
CA ASP A 143 -1.47 -3.01 6.64
C ASP A 143 -0.92 -3.94 5.55
N LEU A 144 -0.05 -3.46 4.66
CA LEU A 144 0.61 -4.29 3.65
C LEU A 144 1.52 -5.32 4.30
N ASN A 145 2.20 -4.93 5.37
CA ASN A 145 3.11 -5.80 6.10
C ASN A 145 2.40 -7.05 6.66
N VAL A 146 1.14 -6.93 7.08
CA VAL A 146 0.36 -8.08 7.58
C VAL A 146 0.13 -9.10 6.46
N ILE A 147 -0.29 -8.65 5.26
CA ILE A 147 -0.53 -9.56 4.12
C ILE A 147 0.79 -10.18 3.67
N GLY A 148 1.87 -9.39 3.60
CA GLY A 148 3.22 -9.86 3.28
C GLY A 148 3.72 -10.91 4.27
N THR A 149 3.51 -10.71 5.55
CA THR A 149 3.86 -11.68 6.60
C THR A 149 3.07 -13.00 6.42
N ILE A 150 1.76 -12.94 6.18
CA ILE A 150 0.93 -14.14 5.97
C ILE A 150 1.40 -14.89 4.72
N SER A 151 1.77 -14.20 3.64
CA SER A 151 2.22 -14.83 2.39
C SER A 151 3.49 -15.67 2.57
N VAL A 152 4.37 -15.31 3.50
CA VAL A 152 5.62 -16.02 3.81
C VAL A 152 5.41 -17.07 4.92
N LEU A 153 4.61 -16.76 5.94
CA LEU A 153 4.39 -17.66 7.06
C LEU A 153 3.51 -18.85 6.69
N ALA A 154 2.51 -18.68 5.83
CA ALA A 154 1.56 -19.75 5.53
C ALA A 154 2.25 -21.01 4.93
N PRO A 155 3.17 -20.93 3.95
CA PRO A 155 3.89 -22.11 3.47
C PRO A 155 4.80 -22.71 4.54
N SER A 156 5.42 -21.89 5.38
CA SER A 156 6.32 -22.35 6.45
C SER A 156 5.56 -23.13 7.52
N ILE A 157 4.36 -22.67 7.88
CA ILE A 157 3.44 -23.39 8.78
C ILE A 157 3.00 -24.72 8.15
N GLY A 158 2.67 -24.72 6.85
CA GLY A 158 2.34 -25.94 6.11
C GLY A 158 3.49 -26.95 6.09
N LEU A 159 4.71 -26.48 5.81
CA LEU A 159 5.90 -27.33 5.86
C LEU A 159 6.17 -27.89 7.27
N PHE A 160 6.03 -27.06 8.29
CA PHE A 160 6.13 -27.52 9.69
C PHE A 160 5.15 -28.64 9.98
N GLY A 161 3.90 -28.53 9.51
CA GLY A 161 2.90 -29.58 9.67
C GLY A 161 3.28 -30.90 9.01
N THR A 162 3.91 -30.87 7.80
CA THR A 162 4.39 -32.11 7.16
C THR A 162 5.57 -32.74 7.91
N VAL A 163 6.55 -31.96 8.32
CA VAL A 163 7.70 -32.47 9.07
C VAL A 163 7.24 -33.13 10.37
N TRP A 164 6.32 -32.49 11.08
CA TRP A 164 5.75 -33.02 12.32
C TRP A 164 4.95 -34.29 12.10
N GLY A 165 4.05 -34.33 11.14
CA GLY A 165 3.20 -35.51 10.88
C GLY A 165 4.01 -36.70 10.37
N VAL A 166 5.03 -36.46 9.55
CA VAL A 166 5.96 -37.52 9.12
C VAL A 166 6.77 -38.05 10.30
N LEU A 167 7.25 -37.17 11.19
CA LEU A 167 7.97 -37.56 12.41
C LEU A 167 7.11 -38.49 13.28
N LEU A 168 5.84 -38.11 13.55
CA LEU A 168 4.90 -38.94 14.32
C LEU A 168 4.65 -40.28 13.64
N SER A 169 4.50 -40.31 12.32
CA SER A 169 4.31 -41.53 11.55
C SER A 169 5.49 -42.51 11.70
N PHE A 170 6.74 -41.99 11.65
CA PHE A 170 7.93 -42.83 11.89
C PHE A 170 8.04 -43.29 13.35
N MET A 171 7.69 -42.47 14.32
CA MET A 171 7.68 -42.89 15.73
C MET A 171 6.69 -44.02 15.97
N SER A 172 5.50 -44.00 15.36
CA SER A 172 4.52 -45.07 15.46
C SER A 172 4.97 -46.37 14.78
N MET A 173 5.89 -46.31 13.84
CA MET A 173 6.50 -47.52 13.21
C MET A 173 7.48 -48.21 14.14
N ALA A 174 8.19 -47.48 14.99
CA ALA A 174 9.18 -48.05 15.90
C ALA A 174 8.54 -48.96 16.97
N ASP A 175 7.26 -48.72 17.30
CA ASP A 175 6.51 -49.48 18.31
C ASP A 175 5.73 -50.70 17.74
N GLY A 176 5.71 -50.87 16.39
CA GLY A 176 4.93 -51.85 15.69
C GLY A 176 5.72 -53.00 15.07
N SER A 177 5.15 -54.20 15.06
CA SER A 177 5.74 -55.38 14.41
C SER A 177 5.10 -55.67 13.06
N GLY A 178 5.90 -55.64 11.97
CA GLY A 178 5.62 -56.30 10.68
C GLY A 178 4.60 -55.63 9.74
N ALA A 179 3.75 -56.40 9.10
CA ALA A 179 2.90 -56.02 7.98
C ALA A 179 1.82 -54.93 8.25
N ALA A 180 1.50 -54.67 9.52
CA ALA A 180 0.56 -53.63 9.90
C ALA A 180 1.12 -52.18 9.78
N ILE A 181 2.40 -52.03 9.46
CA ILE A 181 3.12 -50.76 9.48
C ILE A 181 2.56 -49.78 8.42
N ILE A 182 2.34 -50.24 7.20
CA ILE A 182 1.91 -49.36 6.07
C ILE A 182 0.50 -48.84 6.27
N THR A 183 -0.42 -49.67 6.75
CA THR A 183 -1.81 -49.26 6.99
C THR A 183 -1.95 -48.23 8.10
N ASN A 184 -1.05 -48.23 9.08
CA ASN A 184 -1.09 -47.31 10.21
C ASN A 184 -0.36 -45.96 9.90
N VAL A 185 0.64 -45.96 8.99
CA VAL A 185 1.44 -44.81 8.68
C VAL A 185 0.85 -43.94 7.55
N ALA A 186 0.20 -44.57 6.57
CA ALA A 186 -0.36 -43.87 5.40
C ALA A 186 -1.35 -42.74 5.78
N PRO A 187 -2.26 -42.93 6.77
CA PRO A 187 -3.16 -41.86 7.18
C PRO A 187 -2.43 -40.66 7.79
N GLY A 188 -1.42 -40.90 8.63
CA GLY A 188 -0.61 -39.82 9.24
C GLY A 188 0.16 -38.99 8.21
N ILE A 189 0.75 -39.66 7.21
CA ILE A 189 1.43 -38.96 6.10
C ILE A 189 0.41 -38.18 5.26
N GLY A 190 -0.77 -38.74 4.97
CA GLY A 190 -1.82 -38.07 4.24
C GLY A 190 -2.29 -36.78 4.92
N GLY A 191 -2.53 -36.85 6.24
CA GLY A 191 -2.86 -35.68 7.06
C GLY A 191 -1.75 -34.62 7.09
N ALA A 192 -0.48 -35.07 7.15
CA ALA A 192 0.66 -34.18 7.09
C ALA A 192 0.74 -33.44 5.76
N LEU A 193 0.59 -34.10 4.63
CA LEU A 193 0.60 -33.48 3.30
C LEU A 193 -0.53 -32.45 3.13
N LEU A 194 -1.69 -32.68 3.77
CA LEU A 194 -2.80 -31.74 3.73
C LEU A 194 -2.42 -30.37 4.31
N THR A 195 -1.59 -30.31 5.35
CA THR A 195 -1.17 -29.05 5.95
C THR A 195 -0.36 -28.19 4.98
N THR A 196 0.51 -28.80 4.16
CA THR A 196 1.27 -28.08 3.13
C THR A 196 0.38 -27.58 2.00
N VAL A 197 -0.56 -28.40 1.55
CA VAL A 197 -1.55 -27.98 0.54
C VAL A 197 -2.36 -26.79 1.08
N ALA A 198 -2.83 -26.84 2.32
CA ALA A 198 -3.55 -25.73 2.95
C ALA A 198 -2.66 -24.45 3.03
N GLY A 199 -1.39 -24.59 3.41
CA GLY A 199 -0.43 -23.48 3.44
C GLY A 199 -0.25 -22.82 2.09
N LEU A 200 -0.13 -23.60 1.02
CA LEU A 200 0.02 -23.09 -0.35
C LEU A 200 -1.26 -22.43 -0.89
N VAL A 201 -2.43 -23.00 -0.59
CA VAL A 201 -3.74 -22.44 -0.96
C VAL A 201 -3.94 -21.05 -0.35
N VAL A 202 -3.45 -20.81 0.85
CA VAL A 202 -3.48 -19.50 1.51
C VAL A 202 -2.40 -18.56 0.96
N SER A 203 -1.17 -19.05 0.81
CA SER A 203 -0.02 -18.24 0.44
C SER A 203 -0.09 -17.70 -0.98
N ILE A 204 -0.50 -18.52 -1.96
CA ILE A 204 -0.50 -18.11 -3.37
C ILE A 204 -1.37 -16.86 -3.61
N PRO A 205 -2.66 -16.83 -3.22
CA PRO A 205 -3.48 -15.64 -3.39
C PRO A 205 -3.03 -14.47 -2.50
N ALA A 206 -2.50 -14.74 -1.29
CA ALA A 206 -1.97 -13.69 -0.42
C ALA A 206 -0.75 -13.01 -1.05
N THR A 207 0.18 -13.77 -1.64
CA THR A 207 1.36 -13.23 -2.34
C THR A 207 0.96 -12.42 -3.56
N PHE A 208 0.02 -12.91 -4.36
CA PHE A 208 -0.49 -12.17 -5.51
C PHE A 208 -1.16 -10.85 -5.10
N GLY A 209 -2.01 -10.91 -4.07
CA GLY A 209 -2.67 -9.73 -3.51
C GLY A 209 -1.68 -8.71 -2.94
N TYR A 210 -0.69 -9.16 -2.18
CA TYR A 210 0.39 -8.34 -1.65
C TYR A 210 1.16 -7.61 -2.74
N ASN A 211 1.64 -8.32 -3.77
CA ASN A 211 2.40 -7.74 -4.86
C ASN A 211 1.58 -6.69 -5.63
N LYS A 212 0.29 -6.96 -5.86
CA LYS A 212 -0.61 -6.00 -6.51
C LYS A 212 -0.80 -4.73 -5.69
N LEU A 213 -0.97 -4.85 -4.37
CA LEU A 213 -1.09 -3.70 -3.48
C LEU A 213 0.23 -2.92 -3.36
N CYS A 214 1.37 -3.60 -3.30
CA CYS A 214 2.69 -2.95 -3.32
C CYS A 214 2.92 -2.14 -4.60
N ALA A 215 2.54 -2.66 -5.76
CA ALA A 215 2.63 -1.93 -7.02
C ALA A 215 1.75 -0.66 -7.00
N ARG A 216 0.53 -0.75 -6.47
CA ARG A 216 -0.36 0.40 -6.28
C ARG A 216 0.21 1.41 -5.30
N MET A 217 0.76 0.95 -4.18
CA MET A 217 1.40 1.81 -3.19
C MET A 217 2.53 2.64 -3.80
N ARG A 218 3.41 2.01 -4.60
CA ARG A 218 4.51 2.73 -5.28
C ARG A 218 4.00 3.81 -6.23
N GLN A 219 2.99 3.51 -7.04
CA GLN A 219 2.37 4.50 -7.93
C GLN A 219 1.81 5.67 -7.14
N TYR A 220 1.12 5.37 -6.05
CA TYR A 220 0.52 6.37 -5.18
C TYR A 220 1.57 7.25 -4.49
N THR A 221 2.65 6.66 -3.99
CA THR A 221 3.79 7.39 -3.41
C THR A 221 4.33 8.41 -4.39
N ALA A 222 4.64 7.99 -5.63
CA ALA A 222 5.15 8.88 -6.66
C ALA A 222 4.16 10.02 -7.01
N GLN A 223 2.86 9.73 -7.04
CA GLN A 223 1.82 10.75 -7.28
C GLN A 223 1.73 11.76 -6.13
N ALA A 224 1.84 11.28 -4.88
CA ALA A 224 1.78 12.14 -3.70
C ALA A 224 3.04 13.03 -3.59
N GLU A 225 4.22 12.48 -3.87
CA GLU A 225 5.47 13.24 -3.95
C GLU A 225 5.40 14.34 -5.01
N ASN A 226 4.99 14.00 -6.23
CA ASN A 226 4.80 14.98 -7.31
C ASN A 226 3.78 16.08 -6.93
N PHE A 227 2.72 15.72 -6.22
CA PHE A 227 1.74 16.69 -5.75
C PHE A 227 2.33 17.64 -4.71
N VAL A 228 3.12 17.13 -3.76
CA VAL A 228 3.81 17.93 -2.74
C VAL A 228 4.78 18.90 -3.40
N ASP A 229 5.63 18.41 -4.30
CA ASP A 229 6.63 19.24 -4.99
C ASP A 229 5.97 20.37 -5.77
N LYS A 230 4.90 20.07 -6.49
CA LYS A 230 4.12 21.06 -7.22
C LYS A 230 3.47 22.10 -6.29
N LEU A 231 2.84 21.64 -5.21
CA LEU A 231 2.18 22.52 -4.22
C LEU A 231 3.20 23.47 -3.58
N VAL A 232 4.35 22.93 -3.18
CA VAL A 232 5.44 23.70 -2.57
C VAL A 232 6.03 24.69 -3.59
N ALA A 233 6.27 24.27 -4.83
CA ALA A 233 6.77 25.13 -5.88
C ALA A 233 5.83 26.31 -6.17
N ASP A 234 4.53 26.05 -6.24
CA ASP A 234 3.52 27.12 -6.44
C ASP A 234 3.46 28.08 -5.24
N ILE A 235 3.61 27.59 -4.01
CA ILE A 235 3.68 28.46 -2.82
C ILE A 235 4.93 29.36 -2.87
N TYR A 236 6.07 28.81 -3.26
CA TYR A 236 7.29 29.60 -3.44
C TYR A 236 7.11 30.63 -4.55
N LEU A 237 6.49 30.28 -5.67
CA LEU A 237 6.25 31.18 -6.79
C LEU A 237 5.40 32.38 -6.39
N TYR A 238 4.30 32.16 -5.65
CA TYR A 238 3.35 33.24 -5.33
C TYR A 238 3.69 34.03 -4.06
N TYR A 239 4.46 33.46 -3.14
CA TYR A 239 4.71 34.04 -1.82
C TYR A 239 6.20 34.28 -1.50
N SER A 240 7.15 34.00 -2.41
CA SER A 240 8.56 34.31 -2.20
C SER A 240 8.87 35.78 -2.51
N PRO A 241 9.69 36.44 -1.70
CA PRO A 241 10.12 37.82 -1.94
C PRO A 241 11.17 37.98 -3.08
N ASN A 242 11.70 36.88 -3.61
CA ASN A 242 12.88 36.90 -4.47
C ASN A 242 12.65 36.10 -5.76
N GLU A 243 12.64 36.77 -6.92
CA GLU A 243 12.49 36.15 -8.24
C GLU A 243 13.59 35.11 -8.56
N ASN A 244 14.79 35.26 -8.00
CA ASN A 244 15.88 34.30 -8.19
C ASN A 244 15.68 32.96 -7.45
N ALA A 245 14.90 32.91 -6.37
CA ALA A 245 14.58 31.66 -5.68
C ALA A 245 13.64 30.78 -6.50
N VAL A 246 12.75 31.40 -7.27
CA VAL A 246 11.80 30.72 -8.19
C VAL A 246 12.55 29.99 -9.30
N GLN A 247 13.58 30.66 -9.87
CA GLN A 247 14.35 30.09 -10.97
C GLN A 247 15.20 28.89 -10.55
N ASN A 248 15.74 28.91 -9.34
CA ASN A 248 16.50 27.78 -8.78
C ASN A 248 15.62 26.57 -8.45
N ILE A 249 14.38 26.78 -8.04
CA ILE A 249 13.43 25.70 -7.75
C ILE A 249 12.89 25.07 -9.04
N GLN A 250 12.59 25.87 -10.05
CA GLN A 250 12.22 25.37 -11.38
C GLN A 250 13.33 24.52 -12.00
N LEU A 251 14.58 24.92 -11.85
CA LEU A 251 15.74 24.13 -12.31
C LEU A 251 15.89 22.82 -11.52
N ALA A 252 15.66 22.82 -10.21
CA ALA A 252 15.75 21.62 -9.39
C ALA A 252 14.61 20.62 -9.69
N VAL A 253 13.38 21.10 -9.88
CA VAL A 253 12.21 20.24 -10.23
C VAL A 253 12.39 19.63 -11.64
N VAL A 254 12.92 20.38 -12.59
CA VAL A 254 13.22 19.86 -13.94
C VAL A 254 14.35 18.82 -13.92
N GLN A 255 15.34 18.97 -13.03
CA GLN A 255 16.43 18.01 -12.88
C GLN A 255 16.03 16.72 -12.13
N GLN A 256 14.99 16.74 -11.31
CA GLN A 256 14.46 15.58 -10.60
C GLN A 256 13.45 14.76 -11.41
N GLN A 257 12.98 15.26 -12.55
CA GLN A 257 12.19 14.39 -13.44
C GLN A 257 13.08 13.26 -13.95
N PRO A 258 12.75 11.98 -13.71
CA PRO A 258 13.50 10.88 -14.30
C PRO A 258 13.48 11.07 -15.81
N GLN A 259 14.67 11.27 -16.38
CA GLN A 259 14.84 11.22 -17.83
C GLN A 259 14.47 9.80 -18.28
N TYR A 260 13.22 9.62 -18.63
CA TYR A 260 12.83 8.47 -19.45
C TYR A 260 13.53 8.67 -20.80
N THR A 261 14.72 8.12 -20.91
CA THR A 261 15.46 8.06 -22.17
C THR A 261 14.58 7.31 -23.16
N SER A 262 14.46 7.88 -24.33
CA SER A 262 13.64 7.40 -25.46
C SER A 262 13.97 5.97 -25.91
N GLN A 263 14.93 5.30 -25.31
CA GLN A 263 15.32 3.92 -25.58
C GLN A 263 14.44 2.86 -24.88
N GLU A 264 13.84 3.15 -23.72
CA GLU A 264 12.95 2.18 -23.06
C GLU A 264 11.56 2.04 -23.73
N LYS A 265 11.19 2.97 -24.60
CA LYS A 265 9.92 2.90 -25.35
C LYS A 265 9.90 1.82 -26.43
N TYR A 266 11.05 1.31 -26.84
CA TYR A 266 11.16 0.29 -27.91
C TYR A 266 11.27 -1.14 -27.37
N GLU A 267 11.67 -1.37 -26.12
CA GLU A 267 11.79 -2.73 -25.58
C GLU A 267 10.48 -3.32 -25.03
N VAL A 268 9.51 -2.50 -24.63
CA VAL A 268 8.23 -2.97 -24.13
C VAL A 268 7.24 -3.30 -25.26
N GLY A 269 7.44 -2.77 -26.46
CA GLY A 269 6.60 -3.05 -27.65
C GLY A 269 6.95 -4.34 -28.41
N GLY A 270 8.09 -4.95 -28.14
CA GLY A 270 8.63 -6.09 -28.92
C GLY A 270 8.32 -7.48 -28.40
N LYS A 271 7.65 -7.63 -27.24
CA LYS A 271 7.44 -8.95 -26.62
C LYS A 271 6.01 -9.48 -26.65
N TYR A 272 5.11 -8.85 -27.41
CA TYR A 272 3.72 -9.30 -27.53
C TYR A 272 3.27 -9.70 -28.94
N ASN A 273 4.22 -9.93 -29.89
CA ASN A 273 3.92 -10.51 -31.19
C ASN A 273 4.98 -11.58 -31.52
N ALA A 274 4.86 -12.75 -30.93
CA ALA A 274 5.35 -14.04 -31.44
C ALA A 274 4.61 -15.17 -30.71
#